data_a7177df03651387fa1d07840ee29e80b
#
_entry.id   a7177df03651387fa1d07840ee29e80b
#
_cell.length_a   1.000
_cell.length_b   1.000
_cell.length_c   1.000
_cell.angle_alpha   90.00
_cell.angle_beta   90.00
_cell.angle_gamma   90.00
#
_symmetry.space_group_name_H-M   'P 1'
#
loop_
_entity.id
_entity.type
_entity.pdbx_description
1 polymer ?
#
loop_
_entity_poly.entity_id
_entity_poly.type
_entity_poly.pdbx_seq_one_letter_code
_entity_poly.pdbx_strand_id
1 'polypeptide(L)'
;MNYNTAYDFLRQFDFEEVRRNIYAQTSADVERALSHNHRDVEDFFALISPAAESYLEPMAQEAHRLTLERFGRTMQLYLPLYLSNICSNSCVYCGFSKEHKIHRRRLTLAEINREVEAIQQLGFRHLLLVSGEDHSRRSWEYYLEVVKHLRSHFAQLSLEVQPLDTEQYAALGAAGISNVCVYQETYHEARYPQYHPAGKKSDFRYRLETPDRIAQAGIEKIGIGALLGLEDWRADSAFTALHLSYLKRRYRQARYSVSLPRLRPAVGGYNPACPIDDKGMLQLILAFRLLDQHLEISLSTRESEAFRNNVLTLGITSMSAGSHTEPGGYAEEHEELEQFTINDSRSPKAFAQYLRSVGYEPVWKDWDGWL
;
A
#
# COMPACT_ATOMS: atom_id res chain seq x y z
N MET A 1 -11.87 25.70 4.99
CA MET A 1 -12.09 25.20 6.36
C MET A 1 -10.79 24.56 6.84
N ASN A 2 -10.30 24.90 8.05
CA ASN A 2 -9.07 24.31 8.59
C ASN A 2 -9.46 23.13 9.48
N TYR A 3 -9.33 21.91 8.98
CA TYR A 3 -9.46 20.71 9.79
C TYR A 3 -8.13 20.43 10.48
N ASN A 4 -8.18 20.00 11.74
CA ASN A 4 -6.97 19.72 12.51
C ASN A 4 -6.38 18.36 12.20
N THR A 5 -7.23 17.36 11.91
CA THR A 5 -6.83 15.98 11.65
C THR A 5 -7.59 15.37 10.46
N ALA A 6 -7.08 14.26 9.92
CA ALA A 6 -7.77 13.48 8.90
C ALA A 6 -9.16 13.01 9.39
N TYR A 7 -9.29 12.63 10.68
CA TYR A 7 -10.57 12.22 11.25
C TYR A 7 -11.59 13.36 11.20
N ASP A 8 -11.22 14.60 11.60
CA ASP A 8 -12.11 15.76 11.58
C ASP A 8 -12.61 16.08 10.15
N PHE A 9 -11.77 15.84 9.15
CA PHE A 9 -12.15 16.01 7.75
C PHE A 9 -13.07 14.89 7.25
N LEU A 10 -12.69 13.63 7.46
CA LEU A 10 -13.39 12.49 6.86
C LEU A 10 -14.76 12.20 7.53
N ARG A 11 -14.91 12.48 8.83
CA ARG A 11 -16.19 12.30 9.54
C ARG A 11 -17.35 13.15 9.01
N GLN A 12 -17.11 14.09 8.09
CA GLN A 12 -18.14 14.88 7.44
C GLN A 12 -18.85 14.12 6.32
N PHE A 13 -18.28 13.00 5.89
CA PHE A 13 -18.80 12.15 4.83
C PHE A 13 -19.35 10.88 5.47
N ASP A 14 -20.62 10.59 5.21
CA ASP A 14 -21.22 9.32 5.61
C ASP A 14 -20.87 8.23 4.60
N PHE A 15 -20.39 7.08 5.07
CA PHE A 15 -19.91 6.00 4.20
C PHE A 15 -21.00 5.50 3.24
N GLU A 16 -22.23 5.31 3.73
CA GLU A 16 -23.34 4.82 2.92
C GLU A 16 -23.87 5.89 1.96
N GLU A 17 -23.79 7.17 2.33
CA GLU A 17 -24.13 8.28 1.44
C GLU A 17 -23.14 8.40 0.30
N VAL A 18 -21.84 8.35 0.57
CA VAL A 18 -20.78 8.32 -0.45
C VAL A 18 -20.98 7.12 -1.38
N ARG A 19 -21.25 5.93 -0.83
CA ARG A 19 -21.53 4.74 -1.62
C ARG A 19 -22.74 4.96 -2.54
N ARG A 20 -23.86 5.46 -2.02
CA ARG A 20 -25.07 5.76 -2.84
C ARG A 20 -24.76 6.79 -3.94
N ASN A 21 -23.97 7.82 -3.64
CA ASN A 21 -23.58 8.83 -4.63
C ASN A 21 -22.77 8.19 -5.78
N ILE A 22 -21.80 7.33 -5.47
CA ILE A 22 -21.00 6.63 -6.51
C ILE A 22 -21.90 5.77 -7.40
N TYR A 23 -22.83 5.01 -6.81
CA TYR A 23 -23.73 4.14 -7.58
C TYR A 23 -24.82 4.89 -8.36
N ALA A 24 -25.09 6.16 -8.02
CA ALA A 24 -25.99 7.03 -8.73
C ALA A 24 -25.37 7.79 -9.91
N GLN A 25 -24.03 7.73 -10.06
CA GLN A 25 -23.34 8.39 -11.18
C GLN A 25 -23.77 7.83 -12.53
N THR A 26 -23.87 8.69 -13.52
CA THR A 26 -24.35 8.38 -14.88
C THR A 26 -23.20 8.42 -15.89
N SER A 27 -23.47 7.95 -17.11
CA SER A 27 -22.53 8.09 -18.24
C SER A 27 -22.16 9.55 -18.52
N ALA A 28 -23.10 10.48 -18.36
CA ALA A 28 -22.81 11.92 -18.53
C ALA A 28 -21.81 12.45 -17.47
N ASP A 29 -21.86 11.92 -16.24
CA ASP A 29 -20.92 12.27 -15.19
C ASP A 29 -19.51 11.72 -15.50
N VAL A 30 -19.44 10.50 -16.04
CA VAL A 30 -18.17 9.91 -16.50
C VAL A 30 -17.57 10.70 -17.66
N GLU A 31 -18.36 11.06 -18.66
CA GLU A 31 -17.91 11.86 -19.81
C GLU A 31 -17.42 13.23 -19.36
N ARG A 32 -18.10 13.87 -18.42
CA ARG A 32 -17.67 15.12 -17.81
C ARG A 32 -16.32 14.94 -17.10
N ALA A 33 -16.18 13.92 -16.25
CA ALA A 33 -14.93 13.63 -15.54
C ALA A 33 -13.75 13.35 -16.49
N LEU A 34 -14.01 12.64 -17.60
CA LEU A 34 -12.99 12.39 -18.62
C LEU A 34 -12.60 13.66 -19.40
N SER A 35 -13.51 14.63 -19.54
CA SER A 35 -13.23 15.90 -20.23
C SER A 35 -12.38 16.88 -19.40
N HIS A 36 -12.29 16.70 -18.10
CA HIS A 36 -11.53 17.57 -17.20
C HIS A 36 -10.02 17.33 -17.33
N ASN A 37 -9.24 18.41 -17.43
CA ASN A 37 -7.77 18.35 -17.37
C ASN A 37 -7.24 18.12 -15.95
N HIS A 38 -7.95 18.65 -14.96
CA HIS A 38 -7.67 18.47 -13.53
C HIS A 38 -8.91 17.89 -12.86
N ARG A 39 -8.78 16.67 -12.41
CA ARG A 39 -9.88 15.91 -11.80
C ARG A 39 -9.84 16.04 -10.30
N ASP A 40 -11.00 16.15 -9.70
CA ASP A 40 -11.18 16.18 -8.24
C ASP A 40 -11.80 14.87 -7.73
N VAL A 41 -12.21 14.86 -6.47
CA VAL A 41 -12.77 13.66 -5.85
C VAL A 41 -14.18 13.35 -6.38
N GLU A 42 -14.95 14.33 -6.81
CA GLU A 42 -16.26 14.10 -7.45
C GLU A 42 -16.09 13.44 -8.82
N ASP A 43 -15.10 13.87 -9.60
CA ASP A 43 -14.72 13.19 -10.83
C ASP A 43 -14.27 11.74 -10.56
N PHE A 44 -13.53 11.52 -9.48
CA PHE A 44 -13.11 10.18 -9.07
C PHE A 44 -14.33 9.28 -8.75
N PHE A 45 -15.37 9.81 -8.09
CA PHE A 45 -16.60 9.05 -7.83
C PHE A 45 -17.26 8.59 -9.13
N ALA A 46 -17.31 9.45 -10.15
CA ALA A 46 -17.81 9.07 -11.47
C ALA A 46 -16.93 7.98 -12.11
N LEU A 47 -15.61 8.12 -12.05
CA LEU A 47 -14.67 7.18 -12.68
C LEU A 47 -14.63 5.79 -12.00
N ILE A 48 -14.97 5.68 -10.72
CA ILE A 48 -15.08 4.39 -10.03
C ILE A 48 -16.51 3.84 -10.01
N SER A 49 -17.49 4.54 -10.59
CA SER A 49 -18.90 4.13 -10.61
C SER A 49 -19.13 2.92 -11.54
N PRO A 50 -20.25 2.21 -11.40
CA PRO A 50 -20.67 1.20 -12.39
C PRO A 50 -20.85 1.78 -13.80
N ALA A 51 -21.26 3.05 -13.94
CA ALA A 51 -21.42 3.70 -15.24
C ALA A 51 -20.07 3.80 -16.02
N ALA A 52 -18.94 3.90 -15.31
CA ALA A 52 -17.61 3.99 -15.94
C ALA A 52 -17.09 2.65 -16.50
N GLU A 53 -17.75 1.54 -16.24
CA GLU A 53 -17.33 0.23 -16.74
C GLU A 53 -17.33 0.13 -18.28
N SER A 54 -18.15 0.92 -18.96
CA SER A 54 -18.17 1.03 -20.42
C SER A 54 -17.10 2.00 -20.98
N TYR A 55 -16.42 2.74 -20.13
CA TYR A 55 -15.41 3.73 -20.48
C TYR A 55 -13.98 3.29 -20.12
N LEU A 56 -13.75 2.01 -19.81
CA LEU A 56 -12.42 1.52 -19.41
C LEU A 56 -11.36 1.76 -20.48
N GLU A 57 -11.70 1.62 -21.77
CA GLU A 57 -10.76 1.85 -22.86
C GLU A 57 -10.28 3.32 -22.91
N PRO A 58 -11.13 4.35 -23.00
CA PRO A 58 -10.66 5.73 -22.94
C PRO A 58 -9.96 6.09 -21.62
N MET A 59 -10.39 5.51 -20.47
CA MET A 59 -9.69 5.67 -19.22
C MET A 59 -8.27 5.08 -19.28
N ALA A 60 -8.10 3.90 -19.90
CA ALA A 60 -6.80 3.23 -20.02
C ALA A 60 -5.85 4.02 -20.93
N GLN A 61 -6.34 4.55 -22.07
CA GLN A 61 -5.55 5.36 -22.96
C GLN A 61 -5.03 6.62 -22.28
N GLU A 62 -5.89 7.32 -21.55
CA GLU A 62 -5.50 8.53 -20.82
C GLU A 62 -4.57 8.22 -19.63
N ALA A 63 -4.85 7.18 -18.86
CA ALA A 63 -3.99 6.74 -17.75
C ALA A 63 -2.59 6.34 -18.25
N HIS A 64 -2.51 5.62 -19.39
CA HIS A 64 -1.24 5.28 -20.02
C HIS A 64 -0.47 6.54 -20.43
N ARG A 65 -1.14 7.49 -21.10
CA ARG A 65 -0.54 8.76 -21.51
C ARG A 65 0.04 9.53 -20.33
N LEU A 66 -0.75 9.72 -19.26
CA LEU A 66 -0.32 10.42 -18.04
C LEU A 66 0.84 9.70 -17.33
N THR A 67 0.82 8.37 -17.33
CA THR A 67 1.91 7.58 -16.75
C THR A 67 3.21 7.76 -17.50
N LEU A 68 3.16 7.71 -18.84
CA LEU A 68 4.34 7.93 -19.69
C LEU A 68 4.89 9.35 -19.55
N GLU A 69 4.03 10.36 -19.52
CA GLU A 69 4.45 11.76 -19.36
C GLU A 69 5.16 12.01 -18.03
N ARG A 70 4.68 11.37 -16.94
CA ARG A 70 5.20 11.64 -15.60
C ARG A 70 6.33 10.72 -15.16
N PHE A 71 6.25 9.45 -15.50
CA PHE A 71 7.16 8.40 -15.01
C PHE A 71 7.99 7.75 -16.13
N GLY A 72 7.67 8.04 -17.39
CA GLY A 72 8.32 7.38 -18.52
C GLY A 72 8.01 5.89 -18.56
N ARG A 73 8.92 5.12 -19.16
CA ARG A 73 8.85 3.66 -19.22
C ARG A 73 9.72 3.02 -18.13
N THR A 74 9.47 3.40 -16.88
CA THR A 74 10.20 2.87 -15.73
C THR A 74 9.26 2.12 -14.80
N MET A 75 9.75 1.09 -14.14
CA MET A 75 9.04 0.35 -13.11
C MET A 75 9.95 0.19 -11.90
N GLN A 76 9.63 0.87 -10.80
CA GLN A 76 10.36 0.71 -9.55
C GLN A 76 10.12 -0.68 -8.97
N LEU A 77 11.21 -1.39 -8.65
CA LEU A 77 11.14 -2.69 -8.02
C LEU A 77 11.50 -2.58 -6.53
N TYR A 78 10.68 -3.21 -5.69
CA TYR A 78 10.94 -3.32 -4.27
C TYR A 78 10.69 -4.74 -3.76
N LEU A 79 11.17 -5.01 -2.57
CA LEU A 79 11.05 -6.31 -1.93
C LEU A 79 10.68 -6.11 -0.46
N PRO A 80 9.64 -6.82 0.06
CA PRO A 80 9.33 -6.80 1.49
C PRO A 80 10.28 -7.75 2.25
N LEU A 81 10.85 -7.28 3.35
CA LEU A 81 11.49 -8.13 4.35
C LEU A 81 10.63 -8.12 5.63
N TYR A 82 10.03 -9.25 5.92
CA TYR A 82 9.27 -9.43 7.16
C TYR A 82 10.23 -9.64 8.32
N LEU A 83 10.22 -8.70 9.25
CA LEU A 83 11.08 -8.71 10.44
C LEU A 83 10.51 -9.61 11.57
N SER A 84 9.17 -9.72 11.62
CA SER A 84 8.49 -10.47 12.67
C SER A 84 7.04 -10.77 12.30
N ASN A 85 6.54 -11.94 12.73
CA ASN A 85 5.12 -12.29 12.70
C ASN A 85 4.45 -12.16 14.08
N ILE A 86 5.15 -11.61 15.08
CA ILE A 86 4.57 -11.33 16.41
C ILE A 86 3.54 -10.20 16.24
N CYS A 87 2.29 -10.48 16.60
CA CYS A 87 1.20 -9.53 16.51
C CYS A 87 0.32 -9.59 17.75
N SER A 88 -0.12 -8.44 18.23
CA SER A 88 -1.01 -8.32 19.40
C SER A 88 -2.48 -8.04 19.02
N ASN A 89 -2.80 -8.00 17.73
CA ASN A 89 -4.15 -7.72 17.21
C ASN A 89 -4.88 -9.00 16.81
N SER A 90 -6.23 -8.95 16.86
CA SER A 90 -7.15 -10.03 16.46
C SER A 90 -7.85 -9.70 15.14
N CYS A 91 -7.09 -9.41 14.06
CA CYS A 91 -7.69 -9.17 12.76
C CYS A 91 -8.23 -10.47 12.16
N VAL A 92 -9.51 -10.48 11.75
CA VAL A 92 -10.20 -11.70 11.29
C VAL A 92 -9.68 -12.25 9.96
N TYR A 93 -8.96 -11.44 9.19
CA TYR A 93 -8.49 -11.74 7.84
C TYR A 93 -6.97 -11.99 7.74
N CYS A 94 -6.22 -11.89 8.83
CA CYS A 94 -4.77 -11.85 8.80
C CYS A 94 -4.16 -13.15 9.36
N GLY A 95 -3.24 -13.77 8.61
CA GLY A 95 -2.51 -14.95 9.07
C GLY A 95 -1.71 -14.74 10.36
N PHE A 96 -1.30 -13.48 10.63
CA PHE A 96 -0.58 -13.12 11.86
C PHE A 96 -1.49 -12.77 13.05
N SER A 97 -2.82 -12.90 12.91
CA SER A 97 -3.74 -12.67 14.03
C SER A 97 -3.27 -13.40 15.30
N LYS A 98 -3.36 -12.73 16.46
CA LYS A 98 -2.97 -13.35 17.74
C LYS A 98 -3.79 -14.59 18.09
N GLU A 99 -4.97 -14.73 17.49
CA GLU A 99 -5.86 -15.89 17.69
C GLU A 99 -5.31 -17.18 17.05
N HIS A 100 -4.38 -17.05 16.09
CA HIS A 100 -3.79 -18.19 15.42
C HIS A 100 -2.61 -18.77 16.22
N LYS A 101 -2.63 -20.07 16.42
CA LYS A 101 -1.54 -20.82 17.04
C LYS A 101 -0.46 -21.12 15.99
N ILE A 102 0.34 -20.12 15.66
CA ILE A 102 1.46 -20.23 14.72
C ILE A 102 2.78 -20.07 15.46
N HIS A 103 3.87 -20.55 14.88
CA HIS A 103 5.20 -20.24 15.36
C HIS A 103 5.46 -18.75 15.25
N ARG A 104 5.82 -18.09 16.35
CA ARG A 104 6.07 -16.64 16.42
C ARG A 104 7.56 -16.38 16.47
N ARG A 105 8.02 -15.53 15.56
CA ARG A 105 9.43 -15.22 15.38
C ARG A 105 9.65 -13.72 15.19
N ARG A 106 10.80 -13.25 15.65
CA ARG A 106 11.38 -11.95 15.34
C ARG A 106 12.83 -12.19 14.95
N LEU A 107 13.26 -11.68 13.81
CA LEU A 107 14.62 -11.83 13.34
C LEU A 107 15.61 -11.12 14.27
N THR A 108 16.71 -11.77 14.57
CA THR A 108 17.89 -11.15 15.19
C THR A 108 18.69 -10.38 14.14
N LEU A 109 19.57 -9.45 14.55
CA LEU A 109 20.45 -8.76 13.61
C LEU A 109 21.36 -9.72 12.81
N ALA A 110 21.76 -10.84 13.39
CA ALA A 110 22.56 -11.85 12.68
C ALA A 110 21.76 -12.52 11.54
N GLU A 111 20.47 -12.81 11.78
CA GLU A 111 19.57 -13.34 10.75
C GLU A 111 19.30 -12.28 9.68
N ILE A 112 19.02 -11.03 10.09
CA ILE A 112 18.84 -9.90 9.16
C ILE A 112 20.04 -9.74 8.24
N ASN A 113 21.27 -9.90 8.74
CA ASN A 113 22.47 -9.83 7.89
C ASN A 113 22.47 -10.88 6.77
N ARG A 114 22.10 -12.14 7.10
CA ARG A 114 21.99 -13.20 6.09
C ARG A 114 20.93 -12.89 5.04
N GLU A 115 19.76 -12.40 5.48
CA GLU A 115 18.69 -11.98 4.58
C GLU A 115 19.14 -10.82 3.67
N VAL A 116 19.85 -9.83 4.22
CA VAL A 116 20.39 -8.68 3.46
C VAL A 116 21.37 -9.12 2.39
N GLU A 117 22.29 -10.02 2.72
CA GLU A 117 23.25 -10.57 1.74
C GLU A 117 22.53 -11.25 0.57
N ALA A 118 21.53 -12.10 0.86
CA ALA A 118 20.72 -12.75 -0.16
C ALA A 118 19.93 -11.73 -1.01
N ILE A 119 19.29 -10.75 -0.38
CA ILE A 119 18.51 -9.69 -1.06
C ILE A 119 19.39 -8.82 -1.95
N GLN A 120 20.61 -8.48 -1.50
CA GLN A 120 21.58 -7.71 -2.30
C GLN A 120 22.06 -8.49 -3.53
N GLN A 121 22.23 -9.82 -3.41
CA GLN A 121 22.55 -10.69 -4.56
C GLN A 121 21.43 -10.73 -5.60
N LEU A 122 20.17 -10.55 -5.18
CA LEU A 122 19.03 -10.38 -6.09
C LEU A 122 19.02 -9.02 -6.80
N GLY A 123 19.86 -8.06 -6.39
CA GLY A 123 20.02 -6.74 -6.99
C GLY A 123 19.21 -5.63 -6.36
N PHE A 124 18.42 -5.89 -5.32
CA PHE A 124 17.58 -4.86 -4.70
C PHE A 124 18.39 -3.82 -3.91
N ARG A 125 17.97 -2.57 -4.05
CA ARG A 125 18.45 -1.41 -3.30
C ARG A 125 17.33 -0.67 -2.58
N HIS A 126 16.10 -1.06 -2.82
CA HIS A 126 14.90 -0.59 -2.12
C HIS A 126 14.28 -1.73 -1.32
N LEU A 127 14.21 -1.58 0.00
CA LEU A 127 13.68 -2.57 0.93
C LEU A 127 12.48 -2.02 1.68
N LEU A 128 11.39 -2.80 1.72
CA LEU A 128 10.23 -2.53 2.55
C LEU A 128 10.30 -3.42 3.81
N LEU A 129 10.52 -2.82 4.97
CA LEU A 129 10.53 -3.51 6.25
C LEU A 129 9.08 -3.70 6.73
N VAL A 130 8.67 -4.94 6.92
CA VAL A 130 7.31 -5.31 7.34
C VAL A 130 7.36 -6.03 8.67
N SER A 131 6.36 -5.83 9.52
CA SER A 131 6.23 -6.57 10.78
C SER A 131 4.77 -6.77 11.17
N GLY A 132 4.48 -7.86 11.87
CA GLY A 132 3.29 -7.94 12.69
C GLY A 132 3.27 -6.78 13.71
N GLU A 133 2.09 -6.33 14.09
CA GLU A 133 1.93 -5.18 15.00
C GLU A 133 2.13 -5.62 16.47
N ASP A 134 3.37 -5.58 16.93
CA ASP A 134 3.73 -5.79 18.32
C ASP A 134 3.80 -4.45 19.07
N HIS A 135 2.83 -4.19 19.93
CA HIS A 135 2.74 -2.97 20.72
C HIS A 135 3.50 -3.02 22.06
N SER A 136 4.45 -3.96 22.22
CA SER A 136 5.36 -3.96 23.36
C SER A 136 6.29 -2.73 23.31
N ARG A 137 6.76 -2.30 24.50
CA ARG A 137 7.72 -1.17 24.59
C ARG A 137 8.99 -1.37 23.77
N ARG A 138 9.39 -2.62 23.53
CA ARG A 138 10.64 -2.97 22.83
C ARG A 138 10.50 -2.99 21.31
N SER A 139 9.29 -2.93 20.75
CA SER A 139 9.11 -3.11 19.32
C SER A 139 9.65 -1.93 18.50
N TRP A 140 9.39 -0.69 18.89
CA TRP A 140 9.87 0.46 18.16
C TRP A 140 11.40 0.65 18.29
N GLU A 141 11.99 0.32 19.47
CA GLU A 141 13.43 0.33 19.69
C GLU A 141 14.13 -0.67 18.76
N TYR A 142 13.53 -1.86 18.58
CA TYR A 142 13.99 -2.85 17.63
C TYR A 142 13.96 -2.32 16.18
N TYR A 143 12.86 -1.65 15.76
CA TYR A 143 12.81 -1.06 14.42
C TYR A 143 13.89 -0.01 14.24
N LEU A 144 14.12 0.85 15.22
CA LEU A 144 15.16 1.87 15.17
C LEU A 144 16.56 1.26 15.06
N GLU A 145 16.82 0.18 15.81
CA GLU A 145 18.08 -0.57 15.75
C GLU A 145 18.28 -1.18 14.35
N VAL A 146 17.26 -1.87 13.83
CA VAL A 146 17.29 -2.48 12.48
C VAL A 146 17.51 -1.42 11.40
N VAL A 147 16.79 -0.30 11.46
CA VAL A 147 16.94 0.78 10.45
C VAL A 147 18.35 1.37 10.47
N LYS A 148 18.91 1.67 11.65
CA LYS A 148 20.28 2.15 11.78
C LYS A 148 21.30 1.17 11.21
N HIS A 149 21.06 -0.13 11.42
CA HIS A 149 21.90 -1.19 10.90
C HIS A 149 21.83 -1.29 9.37
N LEU A 150 20.62 -1.17 8.79
CA LEU A 150 20.39 -1.35 7.36
C LEU A 150 20.68 -0.11 6.51
N ARG A 151 20.81 1.06 7.11
CA ARG A 151 20.99 2.33 6.41
C ARG A 151 22.12 2.34 5.39
N SER A 152 23.24 1.69 5.68
CA SER A 152 24.39 1.63 4.77
C SER A 152 24.26 0.58 3.67
N HIS A 153 23.28 -0.32 3.75
CA HIS A 153 23.11 -1.45 2.84
C HIS A 153 22.11 -1.15 1.70
N PHE A 154 21.17 -0.23 1.92
CA PHE A 154 20.11 0.09 0.97
C PHE A 154 20.04 1.58 0.70
N ALA A 155 19.74 1.94 -0.55
CA ALA A 155 19.54 3.34 -0.95
C ALA A 155 18.20 3.88 -0.42
N GLN A 156 17.18 3.02 -0.30
CA GLN A 156 15.87 3.38 0.21
C GLN A 156 15.36 2.34 1.20
N LEU A 157 14.96 2.80 2.38
CA LEU A 157 14.27 2.01 3.39
C LEU A 157 12.84 2.52 3.58
N SER A 158 11.89 1.62 3.39
CA SER A 158 10.47 1.85 3.62
C SER A 158 9.99 1.04 4.80
N LEU A 159 8.93 1.50 5.47
CA LEU A 159 8.41 0.86 6.68
C LEU A 159 6.90 0.61 6.58
N GLU A 160 6.47 -0.60 6.92
CA GLU A 160 5.07 -1.01 7.06
C GLU A 160 4.92 -1.80 8.36
N VAL A 161 4.72 -1.08 9.46
CA VAL A 161 4.60 -1.62 10.81
C VAL A 161 3.39 -1.01 11.53
N GLN A 162 3.21 -1.30 12.81
CA GLN A 162 2.14 -0.67 13.59
C GLN A 162 2.22 0.87 13.54
N PRO A 163 1.08 1.57 13.69
CA PRO A 163 1.06 3.00 13.93
C PRO A 163 1.95 3.40 15.12
N LEU A 164 2.77 4.42 14.91
CA LEU A 164 3.69 4.96 15.89
C LEU A 164 3.34 6.42 16.20
N ASP A 165 3.97 6.97 17.23
CA ASP A 165 3.84 8.38 17.58
C ASP A 165 4.77 9.25 16.72
N THR A 166 4.51 10.55 16.63
CA THR A 166 5.23 11.51 15.77
C THR A 166 6.74 11.51 16.06
N GLU A 167 7.13 11.49 17.34
CA GLU A 167 8.52 11.49 17.78
C GLU A 167 9.25 10.21 17.37
N GLN A 168 8.54 9.07 17.37
CA GLN A 168 9.08 7.79 16.94
C GLN A 168 9.30 7.77 15.42
N TYR A 169 8.35 8.30 14.64
CA TYR A 169 8.54 8.48 13.20
C TYR A 169 9.68 9.43 12.88
N ALA A 170 9.82 10.54 13.62
CA ALA A 170 10.94 11.48 13.45
C ALA A 170 12.28 10.81 13.72
N ALA A 171 12.38 9.99 14.77
CA ALA A 171 13.59 9.23 15.07
C ALA A 171 13.94 8.19 13.98
N LEU A 172 12.93 7.51 13.41
CA LEU A 172 13.10 6.57 12.30
C LEU A 172 13.50 7.30 11.01
N GLY A 173 12.92 8.47 10.72
CA GLY A 173 13.32 9.31 9.60
C GLY A 173 14.78 9.76 9.69
N ALA A 174 15.19 10.25 10.87
CA ALA A 174 16.59 10.59 11.13
C ALA A 174 17.55 9.40 11.03
N ALA A 175 17.04 8.19 11.28
CA ALA A 175 17.80 6.94 11.12
C ALA A 175 17.90 6.47 9.67
N GLY A 176 17.04 6.95 8.74
CA GLY A 176 17.11 6.63 7.31
C GLY A 176 15.83 6.10 6.67
N ILE A 177 14.70 6.11 7.37
CA ILE A 177 13.39 5.82 6.74
C ILE A 177 12.94 7.01 5.90
N SER A 178 12.69 6.79 4.62
CA SER A 178 12.19 7.80 3.67
C SER A 178 10.71 7.61 3.31
N ASN A 179 10.15 6.43 3.55
CA ASN A 179 8.77 6.10 3.21
C ASN A 179 8.11 5.27 4.32
N VAL A 180 6.88 5.60 4.68
CA VAL A 180 6.06 4.82 5.61
C VAL A 180 4.70 4.54 4.99
N CYS A 181 4.28 3.28 5.00
CA CYS A 181 2.98 2.84 4.54
C CYS A 181 2.11 2.42 5.72
N VAL A 182 0.90 2.95 5.81
CA VAL A 182 -0.12 2.52 6.78
C VAL A 182 -1.47 2.48 6.09
N TYR A 183 -2.05 1.28 6.02
CA TYR A 183 -3.36 1.09 5.41
C TYR A 183 -4.45 1.17 6.46
N GLN A 184 -5.52 1.90 6.15
CA GLN A 184 -6.70 2.02 7.04
C GLN A 184 -7.48 0.71 7.12
N GLU A 185 -7.28 -0.16 6.16
CA GLU A 185 -7.98 -1.42 5.89
C GLU A 185 -9.39 -1.19 5.38
N THR A 186 -10.27 -0.55 6.14
CA THR A 186 -11.55 -0.02 5.68
C THR A 186 -11.84 1.32 6.35
N TYR A 187 -12.51 2.20 5.65
CA TYR A 187 -12.97 3.49 6.17
C TYR A 187 -14.39 3.42 6.77
N HIS A 188 -15.02 2.24 6.75
CA HIS A 188 -16.34 2.05 7.35
C HIS A 188 -16.25 1.96 8.87
N GLU A 189 -16.24 3.10 9.56
CA GLU A 189 -16.01 3.19 11.01
C GLU A 189 -16.95 2.30 11.83
N ALA A 190 -18.25 2.28 11.49
CA ALA A 190 -19.26 1.50 12.22
C ALA A 190 -19.02 -0.03 12.11
N ARG A 191 -18.42 -0.50 11.03
CA ARG A 191 -18.12 -1.93 10.82
C ARG A 191 -16.68 -2.31 11.15
N TYR A 192 -15.82 -1.34 11.34
CA TYR A 192 -14.40 -1.54 11.63
C TYR A 192 -14.12 -2.51 12.80
N PRO A 193 -14.87 -2.47 13.94
CA PRO A 193 -14.69 -3.41 15.04
C PRO A 193 -14.97 -4.88 14.69
N GLN A 194 -15.76 -5.15 13.64
CA GLN A 194 -16.04 -6.52 13.18
C GLN A 194 -14.78 -7.15 12.57
N TYR A 195 -13.91 -6.36 11.96
CA TYR A 195 -12.66 -6.80 11.35
C TYR A 195 -11.48 -6.75 12.32
N HIS A 196 -11.55 -5.86 13.31
CA HIS A 196 -10.50 -5.59 14.29
C HIS A 196 -11.08 -5.66 15.73
N PRO A 197 -11.50 -6.85 16.18
CA PRO A 197 -12.24 -6.97 17.46
C PRO A 197 -11.40 -6.70 18.70
N ALA A 198 -10.06 -6.82 18.61
CA ALA A 198 -9.18 -6.57 19.76
C ALA A 198 -7.76 -6.19 19.34
N GLY A 199 -7.04 -5.56 20.27
CA GLY A 199 -5.69 -5.00 20.08
C GLY A 199 -5.75 -3.53 19.73
N LYS A 200 -4.59 -2.86 19.61
CA LYS A 200 -4.53 -1.42 19.31
C LYS A 200 -5.06 -1.08 17.90
N LYS A 201 -5.05 -2.03 16.97
CA LYS A 201 -5.62 -1.85 15.63
C LYS A 201 -7.14 -1.61 15.68
N SER A 202 -7.84 -1.95 16.77
CA SER A 202 -9.25 -1.62 16.97
C SER A 202 -9.51 -0.11 17.15
N ASP A 203 -8.49 0.68 17.45
CA ASP A 203 -8.60 2.15 17.51
C ASP A 203 -8.58 2.73 16.09
N PHE A 204 -9.78 2.85 15.54
CA PHE A 204 -10.01 3.39 14.18
C PHE A 204 -9.39 4.77 13.98
N ARG A 205 -9.63 5.68 14.94
CA ARG A 205 -9.18 7.06 14.83
C ARG A 205 -7.65 7.17 14.89
N TYR A 206 -7.03 6.49 15.85
CA TYR A 206 -5.57 6.51 15.98
C TYR A 206 -4.88 6.00 14.71
N ARG A 207 -5.44 4.96 14.08
CA ARG A 207 -4.92 4.44 12.82
C ARG A 207 -5.15 5.42 11.66
N LEU A 208 -6.35 5.99 11.55
CA LEU A 208 -6.72 6.95 10.50
C LEU A 208 -5.83 8.21 10.52
N GLU A 209 -5.48 8.68 11.70
CA GLU A 209 -4.61 9.87 11.88
C GLU A 209 -3.10 9.54 11.78
N THR A 210 -2.72 8.29 11.48
CA THR A 210 -1.31 7.93 11.34
C THR A 210 -0.58 8.68 10.21
N PRO A 211 -1.16 8.86 9.01
CA PRO A 211 -0.53 9.68 7.96
C PRO A 211 -0.26 11.13 8.38
N ASP A 212 -1.11 11.72 9.24
CA ASP A 212 -0.84 13.05 9.82
C ASP A 212 0.44 13.03 10.66
N ARG A 213 0.60 12.02 11.55
CA ARG A 213 1.79 11.88 12.40
C ARG A 213 3.06 11.64 11.59
N ILE A 214 2.98 10.83 10.53
CA ILE A 214 4.09 10.58 9.61
C ILE A 214 4.50 11.87 8.91
N ALA A 215 3.54 12.64 8.39
CA ALA A 215 3.81 13.92 7.72
C ALA A 215 4.40 14.97 8.68
N GLN A 216 3.88 15.07 9.92
CA GLN A 216 4.39 15.95 10.97
C GLN A 216 5.82 15.59 11.39
N ALA A 217 6.19 14.32 11.32
CA ALA A 217 7.54 13.83 11.56
C ALA A 217 8.53 14.16 10.43
N GLY A 218 8.06 14.71 9.30
CA GLY A 218 8.90 15.08 8.17
C GLY A 218 9.32 13.91 7.27
N ILE A 219 8.62 12.77 7.33
CA ILE A 219 8.84 11.66 6.40
C ILE A 219 8.45 12.08 4.97
N GLU A 220 9.32 11.80 4.01
CA GLU A 220 9.19 12.30 2.64
C GLU A 220 8.03 11.68 1.87
N LYS A 221 7.75 10.39 2.09
CA LYS A 221 6.73 9.66 1.34
C LYS A 221 5.78 8.91 2.27
N ILE A 222 4.50 9.01 1.97
CA ILE A 222 3.42 8.41 2.76
C ILE A 222 2.57 7.51 1.87
N GLY A 223 2.51 6.23 2.22
CA GLY A 223 1.66 5.25 1.55
C GLY A 223 0.36 5.03 2.31
N ILE A 224 -0.77 5.14 1.61
CA ILE A 224 -2.10 4.88 2.16
C ILE A 224 -2.86 3.86 1.29
N GLY A 225 -3.99 3.35 1.78
CA GLY A 225 -4.85 2.44 1.04
C GLY A 225 -5.89 1.77 1.93
N ALA A 226 -6.73 0.97 1.29
CA ALA A 226 -7.69 0.08 1.92
C ALA A 226 -7.44 -1.38 1.49
N LEU A 227 -7.84 -2.33 2.33
CA LEU A 227 -7.79 -3.76 2.00
C LEU A 227 -9.09 -4.14 1.26
N LEU A 228 -8.98 -4.27 -0.06
CA LEU A 228 -10.12 -4.48 -0.94
C LEU A 228 -10.73 -5.87 -0.74
N GLY A 229 -12.00 -5.91 -0.37
CA GLY A 229 -12.76 -7.12 -0.08
C GLY A 229 -13.36 -7.17 1.33
N LEU A 230 -13.01 -6.25 2.22
CA LEU A 230 -13.67 -6.11 3.53
C LEU A 230 -15.04 -5.46 3.37
N GLU A 231 -15.11 -4.29 2.76
CA GLU A 231 -16.32 -3.52 2.49
C GLU A 231 -16.46 -3.22 1.00
N ASP A 232 -17.44 -2.43 0.62
CA ASP A 232 -17.62 -1.98 -0.76
C ASP A 232 -16.36 -1.26 -1.23
N TRP A 233 -15.67 -1.84 -2.22
CA TRP A 233 -14.37 -1.36 -2.67
C TRP A 233 -14.43 0.04 -3.29
N ARG A 234 -15.58 0.42 -3.90
CA ARG A 234 -15.77 1.74 -4.47
C ARG A 234 -15.84 2.79 -3.36
N ALA A 235 -16.59 2.50 -2.31
CA ALA A 235 -16.71 3.40 -1.16
C ALA A 235 -15.37 3.52 -0.40
N ASP A 236 -14.70 2.41 -0.08
CA ASP A 236 -13.38 2.46 0.57
C ASP A 236 -12.33 3.22 -0.26
N SER A 237 -12.37 3.06 -1.59
CA SER A 237 -11.46 3.78 -2.50
C SER A 237 -11.81 5.27 -2.60
N ALA A 238 -13.08 5.63 -2.55
CA ALA A 238 -13.54 7.03 -2.47
C ALA A 238 -13.02 7.71 -1.18
N PHE A 239 -13.10 7.02 -0.05
CA PHE A 239 -12.54 7.53 1.20
C PHE A 239 -11.00 7.59 1.17
N THR A 240 -10.33 6.66 0.49
CA THR A 240 -8.89 6.74 0.24
C THR A 240 -8.55 7.99 -0.57
N ALA A 241 -9.33 8.31 -1.61
CA ALA A 241 -9.15 9.53 -2.41
C ALA A 241 -9.44 10.82 -1.63
N LEU A 242 -10.48 10.83 -0.78
CA LEU A 242 -10.77 11.94 0.15
C LEU A 242 -9.60 12.15 1.13
N HIS A 243 -9.08 11.07 1.73
CA HIS A 243 -7.95 11.11 2.63
C HIS A 243 -6.70 11.65 1.94
N LEU A 244 -6.39 11.15 0.74
CA LEU A 244 -5.30 11.65 -0.10
C LEU A 244 -5.46 13.15 -0.39
N SER A 245 -6.65 13.59 -0.75
CA SER A 245 -6.96 15.01 -1.00
C SER A 245 -6.73 15.90 0.22
N TYR A 246 -7.12 15.44 1.41
CA TYR A 246 -6.84 16.11 2.68
C TYR A 246 -5.33 16.21 2.92
N LEU A 247 -4.61 15.10 2.85
CA LEU A 247 -3.17 15.04 3.11
C LEU A 247 -2.38 15.93 2.16
N LYS A 248 -2.68 15.90 0.86
CA LYS A 248 -2.02 16.75 -0.15
C LYS A 248 -2.24 18.24 0.08
N ARG A 249 -3.41 18.64 0.57
CA ARG A 249 -3.69 20.04 0.91
C ARG A 249 -2.98 20.48 2.18
N ARG A 250 -2.90 19.58 3.16
CA ARG A 250 -2.34 19.87 4.49
C ARG A 250 -0.81 19.80 4.52
N TYR A 251 -0.22 18.81 3.84
CA TYR A 251 1.21 18.49 3.87
C TYR A 251 1.81 18.45 2.46
N ARG A 252 1.98 19.63 1.88
CA ARG A 252 2.33 19.82 0.46
C ARG A 252 3.73 19.33 0.09
N GLN A 253 4.65 19.23 1.04
CA GLN A 253 6.03 18.78 0.84
C GLN A 253 6.16 17.26 0.79
N ALA A 254 5.16 16.52 1.27
CA ALA A 254 5.19 15.06 1.24
C ALA A 254 4.79 14.52 -0.15
N ARG A 255 5.39 13.42 -0.54
CA ARG A 255 4.97 12.60 -1.67
C ARG A 255 3.98 11.54 -1.19
N TYR A 256 3.14 11.08 -2.09
CA TYR A 256 2.09 10.11 -1.74
C TYR A 256 2.12 8.91 -2.65
N SER A 257 1.80 7.75 -2.07
CA SER A 257 1.54 6.54 -2.82
C SER A 257 0.24 5.87 -2.34
N VAL A 258 -0.41 5.16 -3.26
CA VAL A 258 -1.56 4.33 -2.96
C VAL A 258 -1.22 2.87 -3.30
N SER A 259 -1.54 1.98 -2.38
CA SER A 259 -1.51 0.53 -2.62
C SER A 259 -2.93 -0.01 -2.64
N LEU A 260 -3.17 -0.98 -3.49
CA LEU A 260 -4.49 -1.56 -3.76
C LEU A 260 -4.48 -3.06 -3.42
N PRO A 261 -4.26 -3.46 -2.16
CA PRO A 261 -4.20 -4.86 -1.78
C PRO A 261 -5.59 -5.48 -1.82
N ARG A 262 -5.77 -6.54 -2.61
CA ARG A 262 -6.95 -7.41 -2.51
C ARG A 262 -6.77 -8.44 -1.40
N LEU A 263 -7.85 -8.79 -0.71
CA LEU A 263 -7.86 -9.92 0.20
C LEU A 263 -7.43 -11.19 -0.53
N ARG A 264 -6.53 -11.95 0.11
CA ARG A 264 -6.05 -13.24 -0.36
C ARG A 264 -6.26 -14.30 0.72
N PRO A 265 -6.37 -15.58 0.36
CA PRO A 265 -6.45 -16.65 1.34
C PRO A 265 -5.32 -16.54 2.35
N ALA A 266 -5.67 -16.65 3.61
CA ALA A 266 -4.76 -16.70 4.75
C ALA A 266 -5.26 -17.75 5.76
N VAL A 267 -4.43 -18.08 6.73
CA VAL A 267 -4.87 -18.94 7.85
C VAL A 267 -6.05 -18.27 8.56
N GLY A 268 -7.04 -19.08 8.91
CA GLY A 268 -8.30 -18.61 9.46
C GLY A 268 -9.47 -18.63 8.47
N GLY A 269 -9.18 -18.72 7.14
CA GLY A 269 -10.20 -18.96 6.12
C GLY A 269 -11.20 -17.81 5.94
N TYR A 270 -10.81 -16.57 6.23
CA TYR A 270 -11.69 -15.42 6.01
C TYR A 270 -12.01 -15.25 4.52
N ASN A 271 -13.30 -15.19 4.18
CA ASN A 271 -13.77 -14.95 2.82
C ASN A 271 -14.15 -13.47 2.66
N PRO A 272 -13.75 -12.81 1.55
CA PRO A 272 -14.13 -11.44 1.26
C PRO A 272 -15.65 -11.26 1.26
N ALA A 273 -16.16 -10.28 2.02
CA ALA A 273 -17.57 -9.93 2.01
C ALA A 273 -17.97 -9.22 0.70
N CYS A 274 -17.07 -8.41 0.16
CA CYS A 274 -17.25 -7.60 -1.05
C CYS A 274 -16.08 -7.79 -2.00
N PRO A 275 -15.94 -8.95 -2.67
CA PRO A 275 -14.80 -9.22 -3.54
C PRO A 275 -14.76 -8.24 -4.72
N ILE A 276 -13.54 -7.86 -5.11
CA ILE A 276 -13.26 -7.09 -6.33
C ILE A 276 -12.64 -8.01 -7.37
N ASP A 277 -13.20 -7.99 -8.59
CA ASP A 277 -12.65 -8.72 -9.73
C ASP A 277 -11.51 -7.94 -10.44
N ASP A 278 -10.94 -8.54 -11.47
CA ASP A 278 -9.84 -7.93 -12.22
C ASP A 278 -10.30 -6.68 -12.98
N LYS A 279 -11.55 -6.65 -13.45
CA LYS A 279 -12.15 -5.49 -14.13
C LYS A 279 -12.29 -4.30 -13.18
N GLY A 280 -12.82 -4.55 -11.99
CA GLY A 280 -12.94 -3.52 -10.93
C GLY A 280 -11.56 -3.01 -10.46
N MET A 281 -10.59 -3.93 -10.32
CA MET A 281 -9.21 -3.53 -9.97
C MET A 281 -8.56 -2.69 -11.06
N LEU A 282 -8.74 -3.05 -12.35
CA LEU A 282 -8.29 -2.23 -13.47
C LEU A 282 -8.94 -0.84 -13.42
N GLN A 283 -10.27 -0.77 -13.31
CA GLN A 283 -11.01 0.50 -13.18
C GLN A 283 -10.44 1.39 -12.08
N LEU A 284 -10.14 0.80 -10.92
CA LEU A 284 -9.60 1.51 -9.77
C LEU A 284 -8.19 2.06 -10.02
N ILE A 285 -7.30 1.26 -10.62
CA ILE A 285 -5.95 1.72 -11.02
C ILE A 285 -6.05 2.92 -11.95
N LEU A 286 -6.90 2.82 -12.98
CA LEU A 286 -7.10 3.88 -13.96
C LEU A 286 -7.63 5.15 -13.29
N ALA A 287 -8.65 5.03 -12.45
CA ALA A 287 -9.26 6.16 -11.75
C ALA A 287 -8.27 6.91 -10.86
N PHE A 288 -7.43 6.21 -10.07
CA PHE A 288 -6.39 6.86 -9.28
C PHE A 288 -5.34 7.57 -10.14
N ARG A 289 -4.94 7.01 -11.28
CA ARG A 289 -4.03 7.68 -12.21
C ARG A 289 -4.64 8.93 -12.82
N LEU A 290 -5.94 8.87 -13.15
CA LEU A 290 -6.67 10.01 -13.71
C LEU A 290 -6.88 11.10 -12.65
N LEU A 291 -7.12 10.74 -11.40
CA LEU A 291 -7.25 11.68 -10.28
C LEU A 291 -5.94 12.45 -10.04
N ASP A 292 -4.81 11.76 -10.11
CA ASP A 292 -3.51 12.37 -9.81
C ASP A 292 -2.38 11.76 -10.64
N GLN A 293 -1.90 12.52 -11.61
CA GLN A 293 -0.78 12.10 -12.47
C GLN A 293 0.55 11.93 -11.73
N HIS A 294 0.71 12.53 -10.55
CA HIS A 294 1.92 12.44 -9.73
C HIS A 294 1.87 11.34 -8.67
N LEU A 295 0.71 10.71 -8.49
CA LEU A 295 0.51 9.66 -7.49
C LEU A 295 1.33 8.41 -7.85
N GLU A 296 2.10 7.91 -6.89
CA GLU A 296 2.71 6.60 -7.03
C GLU A 296 1.67 5.51 -6.73
N ILE A 297 1.54 4.52 -7.61
CA ILE A 297 0.59 3.40 -7.43
C ILE A 297 1.40 2.11 -7.39
N SER A 298 1.26 1.38 -6.28
CA SER A 298 1.99 0.16 -6.02
C SER A 298 1.11 -1.08 -6.22
N LEU A 299 1.66 -2.11 -6.87
CA LEU A 299 1.02 -3.41 -7.05
C LEU A 299 1.97 -4.53 -6.62
N SER A 300 1.50 -5.39 -5.70
CA SER A 300 2.32 -6.45 -5.13
C SER A 300 2.13 -7.81 -5.82
N THR A 301 2.92 -8.80 -5.40
CA THR A 301 2.82 -10.21 -5.79
C THR A 301 1.53 -10.90 -5.29
N ARG A 302 0.64 -10.19 -4.59
CA ARG A 302 -0.73 -10.64 -4.33
C ARG A 302 -1.50 -10.91 -5.62
N GLU A 303 -1.20 -10.15 -6.67
CA GLU A 303 -1.86 -10.25 -7.96
C GLU A 303 -1.20 -11.30 -8.83
N SER A 304 -2.00 -11.94 -9.70
CA SER A 304 -1.51 -12.95 -10.64
C SER A 304 -0.53 -12.35 -11.65
N GLU A 305 0.38 -13.20 -12.15
CA GLU A 305 1.28 -12.84 -13.24
C GLU A 305 0.53 -12.22 -14.44
N ALA A 306 -0.55 -12.86 -14.88
CA ALA A 306 -1.34 -12.40 -16.01
C ALA A 306 -1.93 -11.00 -15.77
N PHE A 307 -2.53 -10.76 -14.60
CA PHE A 307 -3.08 -9.45 -14.27
C PHE A 307 -1.99 -8.38 -14.21
N ARG A 308 -0.87 -8.65 -13.53
CA ARG A 308 0.26 -7.72 -13.42
C ARG A 308 0.85 -7.36 -14.78
N ASN A 309 0.97 -8.34 -15.68
CA ASN A 309 1.46 -8.13 -17.04
C ASN A 309 0.52 -7.22 -17.85
N ASN A 310 -0.79 -7.35 -17.68
CA ASN A 310 -1.78 -6.57 -18.42
C ASN A 310 -1.89 -5.11 -17.93
N VAL A 311 -1.67 -4.85 -16.63
CA VAL A 311 -1.90 -3.51 -16.06
C VAL A 311 -0.63 -2.67 -15.87
N LEU A 312 0.56 -3.25 -16.01
CA LEU A 312 1.83 -2.57 -15.69
C LEU A 312 2.03 -1.23 -16.43
N THR A 313 1.44 -1.08 -17.62
CA THR A 313 1.55 0.14 -18.44
C THR A 313 0.46 1.17 -18.16
N LEU A 314 -0.55 0.81 -17.37
CA LEU A 314 -1.81 1.53 -17.26
C LEU A 314 -1.95 2.38 -15.98
N GLY A 315 -0.85 2.71 -15.32
CA GLY A 315 -0.90 3.57 -14.13
C GLY A 315 0.04 3.16 -13.00
N ILE A 316 0.50 1.92 -13.01
CA ILE A 316 1.39 1.38 -11.97
C ILE A 316 2.79 2.00 -12.09
N THR A 317 3.39 2.32 -10.95
CA THR A 317 4.74 2.93 -10.87
C THR A 317 5.74 2.07 -10.11
N SER A 318 5.25 1.18 -9.24
CA SER A 318 6.10 0.28 -8.46
C SER A 318 5.48 -1.10 -8.31
N MET A 319 6.31 -2.13 -8.34
CA MET A 319 5.91 -3.52 -8.18
C MET A 319 6.89 -4.29 -7.30
N SER A 320 6.38 -5.15 -6.40
CA SER A 320 7.24 -6.11 -5.71
C SER A 320 7.56 -7.30 -6.60
N ALA A 321 8.69 -7.96 -6.36
CA ALA A 321 9.08 -9.17 -7.09
C ALA A 321 9.84 -10.13 -6.17
N GLY A 322 9.56 -11.44 -6.28
CA GLY A 322 10.19 -12.48 -5.46
C GLY A 322 9.88 -12.31 -3.97
N SER A 323 8.65 -11.91 -3.64
CA SER A 323 8.26 -11.62 -2.26
C SER A 323 8.10 -12.89 -1.43
N HIS A 324 8.55 -12.84 -0.18
CA HIS A 324 8.20 -13.74 0.90
C HIS A 324 7.33 -12.99 1.91
N THR A 325 6.35 -13.66 2.53
CA THR A 325 5.39 -13.03 3.46
C THR A 325 5.48 -13.62 4.88
N GLU A 326 6.54 -14.36 5.14
CA GLU A 326 7.00 -14.87 6.44
C GLU A 326 8.27 -14.14 6.89
N PRO A 327 8.62 -14.18 8.20
CA PRO A 327 9.86 -13.57 8.70
C PRO A 327 11.12 -14.18 8.07
N GLY A 328 11.89 -13.38 7.34
CA GLY A 328 13.05 -13.84 6.57
C GLY A 328 12.65 -14.43 5.23
N GLY A 329 13.16 -15.61 4.91
CA GLY A 329 12.77 -16.42 3.73
C GLY A 329 13.63 -16.24 2.49
N TYR A 330 14.61 -15.31 2.48
CA TYR A 330 15.49 -15.09 1.32
C TYR A 330 16.83 -15.83 1.44
N ALA A 331 17.37 -15.95 2.65
CA ALA A 331 18.61 -16.67 2.90
C ALA A 331 18.38 -18.16 3.19
N GLU A 332 17.34 -18.46 3.91
CA GLU A 332 16.96 -19.81 4.34
C GLU A 332 15.45 -19.97 4.25
N GLU A 333 14.98 -21.12 3.78
CA GLU A 333 13.56 -21.47 3.86
C GLU A 333 13.20 -21.76 5.31
N HIS A 334 12.05 -21.27 5.76
CA HIS A 334 11.55 -21.45 7.11
C HIS A 334 10.16 -22.10 7.08
N GLU A 335 9.81 -22.83 8.13
CA GLU A 335 8.48 -23.42 8.30
C GLU A 335 7.44 -22.43 8.87
N GLU A 336 7.79 -21.15 8.99
CA GLU A 336 6.89 -20.12 9.45
C GLU A 336 5.76 -19.87 8.46
N LEU A 337 4.60 -19.57 9.02
CA LEU A 337 3.42 -19.34 8.22
C LEU A 337 3.48 -18.00 7.50
N GLU A 338 3.14 -18.01 6.21
CA GLU A 338 2.93 -16.81 5.41
C GLU A 338 1.77 -15.96 5.94
N GLN A 339 1.89 -14.65 5.89
CA GLN A 339 0.80 -13.73 6.24
C GLN A 339 -0.41 -13.92 5.33
N PHE A 340 -0.16 -14.15 4.05
CA PHE A 340 -1.14 -14.46 3.01
C PHE A 340 -0.42 -15.11 1.82
N THR A 341 -1.18 -15.83 0.99
CA THR A 341 -0.64 -16.50 -0.21
C THR A 341 -0.35 -15.51 -1.33
N ILE A 342 0.86 -15.57 -1.90
CA ILE A 342 1.26 -14.84 -3.10
C ILE A 342 0.77 -15.55 -4.37
N ASN A 343 0.55 -14.79 -5.45
CA ASN A 343 0.08 -15.32 -6.74
C ASN A 343 1.09 -15.21 -7.88
N ASP A 344 2.00 -14.25 -7.83
CA ASP A 344 3.10 -14.13 -8.79
C ASP A 344 4.41 -14.55 -8.10
N SER A 345 4.84 -15.77 -8.38
CA SER A 345 6.04 -16.39 -7.82
C SER A 345 7.29 -16.19 -8.68
N ARG A 346 7.24 -15.37 -9.74
CA ARG A 346 8.41 -15.12 -10.59
C ARG A 346 9.56 -14.57 -9.79
N SER A 347 10.77 -15.06 -10.08
CA SER A 347 11.99 -14.49 -9.53
C SER A 347 12.16 -13.02 -9.97
N PRO A 348 12.85 -12.18 -9.19
CA PRO A 348 13.13 -10.78 -9.56
C PRO A 348 13.79 -10.66 -10.92
N LYS A 349 14.71 -11.57 -11.26
CA LYS A 349 15.40 -11.62 -12.55
C LYS A 349 14.43 -11.90 -13.70
N ALA A 350 13.54 -12.88 -13.54
CA ALA A 350 12.55 -13.23 -14.57
C ALA A 350 11.57 -12.06 -14.80
N PHE A 351 11.12 -11.41 -13.71
CA PHE A 351 10.23 -10.26 -13.83
C PHE A 351 10.93 -9.05 -14.48
N ALA A 352 12.18 -8.77 -14.13
CA ALA A 352 12.97 -7.71 -14.77
C ALA A 352 13.21 -7.98 -16.27
N GLN A 353 13.43 -9.24 -16.65
CA GLN A 353 13.53 -9.63 -18.07
C GLN A 353 12.21 -9.39 -18.81
N TYR A 354 11.09 -9.75 -18.20
CA TYR A 354 9.77 -9.47 -18.75
C TYR A 354 9.55 -7.96 -18.96
N LEU A 355 9.84 -7.13 -17.98
CA LEU A 355 9.73 -5.66 -18.09
C LEU A 355 10.52 -5.14 -19.31
N ARG A 356 11.78 -5.55 -19.47
CA ARG A 356 12.60 -5.15 -20.63
C ARG A 356 12.02 -5.64 -21.95
N SER A 357 11.45 -6.84 -21.99
CA SER A 357 10.83 -7.40 -23.22
C SER A 357 9.63 -6.60 -23.70
N VAL A 358 8.94 -5.90 -22.80
CA VAL A 358 7.80 -5.02 -23.10
C VAL A 358 8.19 -3.53 -23.12
N GLY A 359 9.50 -3.24 -23.13
CA GLY A 359 10.05 -1.89 -23.29
C GLY A 359 10.05 -1.04 -22.02
N TYR A 360 10.00 -1.65 -20.85
CA TYR A 360 10.11 -0.97 -19.55
C TYR A 360 11.47 -1.23 -18.91
N GLU A 361 12.03 -0.19 -18.27
CA GLU A 361 13.26 -0.31 -17.49
C GLU A 361 12.93 -0.64 -16.02
N PRO A 362 13.39 -1.79 -15.49
CA PRO A 362 13.28 -2.09 -14.07
C PRO A 362 14.25 -1.20 -13.27
N VAL A 363 13.71 -0.38 -12.38
CA VAL A 363 14.47 0.51 -11.50
C VAL A 363 14.65 -0.17 -10.14
N TRP A 364 15.86 -0.61 -9.86
CA TRP A 364 16.24 -1.28 -8.61
C TRP A 364 16.59 -0.31 -7.49
N LYS A 365 16.91 0.92 -7.87
CA LYS A 365 17.34 2.01 -7.02
C LYS A 365 16.74 3.29 -7.56
N ASP A 366 16.07 4.06 -6.71
CA ASP A 366 15.64 5.41 -7.01
C ASP A 366 16.78 6.39 -6.62
N TRP A 367 16.56 7.34 -5.80
CA TRP A 367 17.60 8.27 -5.34
C TRP A 367 18.41 7.70 -4.19
N ASP A 368 19.74 8.02 -4.16
CA ASP A 368 20.48 8.00 -2.92
C ASP A 368 20.10 9.26 -2.13
N GLY A 369 19.33 9.13 -1.07
CA GLY A 369 18.92 10.24 -0.21
C GLY A 369 20.07 10.92 0.55
N TRP A 370 21.31 10.69 0.11
CA TRP A 370 22.54 11.09 0.77
C TRP A 370 23.50 11.89 -0.14
N LEU A 371 23.04 12.32 -1.31
CA LEU A 371 23.78 13.24 -2.16
C LEU A 371 23.50 14.67 -1.79
#